data_30971ed760d51370be04ab3eafc1fe98
#
_entry.id   30971ed760d51370be04ab3eafc1fe98
#
_cell.length_a   1.000
_cell.length_b   1.000
_cell.length_c   1.000
_cell.angle_alpha   90.00
_cell.angle_beta   90.00
_cell.angle_gamma   90.00
#
_symmetry.space_group_name_H-M   'P 1'
#
loop_
_entity.id
_entity.type
_entity.pdbx_description
1 polymer ?
#
loop_
_entity_poly.entity_id
_entity_poly.type
_entity_poly.pdbx_seq_one_letter_code
_entity_poly.pdbx_strand_id
1 'polypeptide(L)'
;MAPYRTLAQMRWSDMDALGHVHNAAFLQYFELARARLDFELMGVPHRPDASLVVGRHEIDYLRPLVYRSEPVAVDTAVRSIGTTSFTLAGDVREPAGDGAPYARIVTVIVAIDVGTGSPVPISDPVRAALAEYSELAG
;
A
#
# COMPACT_ATOMS: atom_id res chain seq x y z
N MET A 1 -11.23 11.70 5.05
CA MET A 1 -9.81 11.69 5.48
C MET A 1 -8.90 11.63 4.29
N ALA A 2 -7.78 12.31 4.38
CA ALA A 2 -6.78 12.25 3.33
C ALA A 2 -6.13 10.86 3.30
N PRO A 3 -5.78 10.34 2.12
CA PRO A 3 -5.04 9.09 2.05
C PRO A 3 -3.64 9.26 2.63
N TYR A 4 -3.03 8.14 2.98
CA TYR A 4 -1.65 8.10 3.40
C TYR A 4 -0.76 8.21 2.15
N ARG A 5 -0.01 9.30 2.05
CA ARG A 5 0.82 9.56 0.87
C ARG A 5 2.26 9.18 1.12
N THR A 6 2.83 8.41 0.20
CA THR A 6 4.25 8.07 0.15
C THR A 6 4.80 8.54 -1.19
N LEU A 7 5.95 9.19 -1.17
CA LEU A 7 6.67 9.51 -2.40
C LEU A 7 7.64 8.38 -2.71
N ALA A 8 7.54 7.82 -3.90
CA ALA A 8 8.37 6.71 -4.34
C ALA A 8 9.31 7.20 -5.43
N GLN A 9 10.62 7.08 -5.17
CA GLN A 9 11.65 7.39 -6.15
C GLN A 9 11.75 6.24 -7.14
N MET A 10 11.63 6.55 -8.44
CA MET A 10 11.84 5.55 -9.47
C MET A 10 13.33 5.24 -9.62
N ARG A 11 13.63 4.00 -9.93
CA ARG A 11 14.99 3.57 -10.25
C ARG A 11 15.12 3.33 -11.74
N TRP A 12 16.29 3.61 -12.28
CA TRP A 12 16.54 3.32 -13.70
C TRP A 12 16.28 1.84 -14.02
N SER A 13 16.61 0.94 -13.09
CA SER A 13 16.37 -0.50 -13.24
C SER A 13 14.88 -0.89 -13.20
N ASP A 14 13.98 0.04 -12.87
CA ASP A 14 12.54 -0.25 -12.89
C ASP A 14 11.95 -0.25 -14.29
N MET A 15 12.69 0.26 -15.29
CA MET A 15 12.23 0.30 -16.67
C MET A 15 12.38 -1.05 -17.37
N ASP A 16 11.45 -1.31 -18.28
CA ASP A 16 11.58 -2.42 -19.25
C ASP A 16 12.28 -1.95 -20.53
N ALA A 17 12.37 -2.87 -21.50
CA ALA A 17 13.02 -2.58 -22.78
C ALA A 17 12.32 -1.49 -23.60
N LEU A 18 11.06 -1.18 -23.28
CA LEU A 18 10.27 -0.17 -23.98
C LEU A 18 10.38 1.21 -23.34
N GLY A 19 11.17 1.35 -22.28
CA GLY A 19 11.35 2.63 -21.57
C GLY A 19 10.25 2.95 -20.59
N HIS A 20 9.39 2.00 -20.28
CA HIS A 20 8.31 2.17 -19.30
C HIS A 20 8.65 1.44 -18.01
N VAL A 21 8.11 1.92 -16.90
CA VAL A 21 8.17 1.20 -15.63
C VAL A 21 7.46 -0.15 -15.81
N HIS A 22 8.17 -1.24 -15.50
CA HIS A 22 7.60 -2.58 -15.73
C HIS A 22 6.61 -2.95 -14.62
N ASN A 23 5.78 -3.95 -14.89
CA ASN A 23 4.64 -4.30 -14.05
C ASN A 23 5.04 -4.60 -12.60
N ALA A 24 6.12 -5.34 -12.38
CA ALA A 24 6.55 -5.70 -11.03
C ALA A 24 7.07 -4.50 -10.22
N ALA A 25 7.60 -3.48 -10.87
CA ALA A 25 8.09 -2.29 -10.18
C ALA A 25 6.93 -1.51 -9.52
N PHE A 26 5.76 -1.47 -10.15
CA PHE A 26 4.58 -0.86 -9.54
C PHE A 26 4.26 -1.52 -8.20
N LEU A 27 4.35 -2.84 -8.13
CA LEU A 27 4.12 -3.56 -6.88
C LEU A 27 5.11 -3.14 -5.80
N GLN A 28 6.37 -2.91 -6.17
CA GLN A 28 7.39 -2.43 -5.22
C GLN A 28 7.06 -1.06 -4.67
N TYR A 29 6.48 -0.17 -5.47
CA TYR A 29 6.05 1.15 -5.00
C TYR A 29 4.91 1.03 -3.98
N PHE A 30 3.95 0.15 -4.24
CA PHE A 30 2.88 -0.13 -3.28
C PHE A 30 3.42 -0.77 -2.00
N GLU A 31 4.40 -1.67 -2.12
CA GLU A 31 5.04 -2.30 -0.96
C GLU A 31 5.74 -1.27 -0.08
N LEU A 32 6.42 -0.29 -0.68
CA LEU A 32 7.06 0.80 0.07
C LEU A 32 6.01 1.60 0.86
N ALA A 33 4.91 1.93 0.21
CA ALA A 33 3.83 2.68 0.85
C ALA A 33 3.19 1.88 1.98
N ARG A 34 2.95 0.60 1.76
CA ARG A 34 2.42 -0.30 2.78
C ARG A 34 3.37 -0.44 3.97
N ALA A 35 4.66 -0.61 3.71
CA ALA A 35 5.64 -0.74 4.78
C ALA A 35 5.66 0.50 5.67
N ARG A 36 5.58 1.69 5.08
CA ARG A 36 5.52 2.93 5.84
C ARG A 36 4.25 3.04 6.67
N LEU A 37 3.12 2.66 6.09
CA LEU A 37 1.85 2.64 6.81
C LEU A 37 1.89 1.62 7.96
N ASP A 38 2.45 0.44 7.73
CA ASP A 38 2.60 -0.59 8.77
C ASP A 38 3.42 -0.06 9.96
N PHE A 39 4.49 0.69 9.72
CA PHE A 39 5.25 1.34 10.78
C PHE A 39 4.38 2.30 11.61
N GLU A 40 3.56 3.10 10.93
CA GLU A 40 2.64 4.02 11.61
C GLU A 40 1.62 3.26 12.45
N LEU A 41 1.05 2.18 11.87
CA LEU A 41 -0.01 1.41 12.53
C LEU A 41 0.48 0.64 13.74
N MET A 42 1.67 0.10 13.68
CA MET A 42 2.22 -0.77 14.73
C MET A 42 2.96 0.00 15.81
N GLY A 43 3.37 1.23 15.54
CA GLY A 43 4.22 2.02 16.43
C GLY A 43 5.65 1.51 16.54
N VAL A 44 5.88 0.23 16.20
CA VAL A 44 7.20 -0.40 16.08
C VAL A 44 7.18 -1.36 14.90
N PRO A 45 8.33 -1.58 14.25
CA PRO A 45 8.35 -2.40 13.03
C PRO A 45 8.05 -3.89 13.26
N HIS A 46 8.28 -4.39 14.46
CA HIS A 46 8.08 -5.81 14.75
C HIS A 46 7.34 -6.00 16.05
N ARG A 47 6.36 -6.90 15.99
CA ARG A 47 5.68 -7.40 17.18
C ARG A 47 5.99 -8.89 17.30
N PRO A 48 6.36 -9.38 18.51
CA PRO A 48 6.80 -10.77 18.64
C PRO A 48 5.70 -11.79 18.42
N ASP A 49 4.45 -11.43 18.61
CA ASP A 49 3.31 -12.35 18.61
C ASP A 49 2.38 -12.22 17.40
N ALA A 50 2.49 -11.13 16.64
CA ALA A 50 1.60 -10.88 15.52
C ALA A 50 2.32 -10.16 14.39
N SER A 51 1.86 -10.39 13.15
CA SER A 51 2.40 -9.74 11.97
C SER A 51 1.27 -9.46 10.98
N LEU A 52 1.48 -8.45 10.14
CA LEU A 52 0.58 -8.12 9.05
C LEU A 52 1.20 -8.62 7.74
N VAL A 53 0.52 -9.53 7.07
CA VAL A 53 1.01 -10.15 5.84
C VAL A 53 0.03 -9.94 4.70
N VAL A 54 0.55 -9.93 3.48
CA VAL A 54 -0.28 -9.81 2.29
C VAL A 54 -0.99 -11.13 2.03
N GLY A 55 -2.31 -11.07 1.89
CA GLY A 55 -3.12 -12.20 1.49
C GLY A 55 -3.52 -12.17 0.02
N ARG A 56 -3.61 -10.97 -0.58
CA ARG A 56 -4.06 -10.82 -1.97
C ARG A 56 -3.68 -9.46 -2.52
N HIS A 57 -3.37 -9.43 -3.82
CA HIS A 57 -3.24 -8.21 -4.61
C HIS A 57 -4.15 -8.28 -5.83
N GLU A 58 -4.76 -7.15 -6.16
CA GLU A 58 -5.42 -6.92 -7.45
C GLU A 58 -4.87 -5.61 -8.00
N ILE A 59 -4.25 -5.64 -9.18
CA ILE A 59 -3.60 -4.48 -9.77
C ILE A 59 -4.19 -4.22 -11.14
N ASP A 60 -4.60 -2.96 -11.37
CA ASP A 60 -4.97 -2.46 -12.68
C ASP A 60 -3.88 -1.51 -13.16
N TYR A 61 -3.36 -1.75 -14.36
CA TYR A 61 -2.37 -0.91 -15.01
C TYR A 61 -3.11 0.01 -15.98
N LEU A 62 -3.21 1.28 -15.65
CA LEU A 62 -4.15 2.19 -16.32
C LEU A 62 -3.49 2.99 -17.42
N ARG A 63 -2.19 3.31 -17.28
CA ARG A 63 -1.41 3.98 -18.31
C ARG A 63 0.09 3.79 -18.08
N PRO A 64 0.91 3.88 -19.14
CA PRO A 64 2.36 3.73 -19.00
C PRO A 64 2.97 4.84 -18.13
N LEU A 65 3.98 4.47 -17.36
CA LEU A 65 4.79 5.41 -16.60
C LEU A 65 6.20 5.38 -17.15
N VAL A 66 6.68 6.55 -17.59
CA VAL A 66 8.03 6.70 -18.12
C VAL A 66 8.96 7.10 -16.99
N TYR A 67 10.17 6.52 -16.98
CA TYR A 67 11.18 6.85 -15.97
C TYR A 67 11.52 8.34 -16.00
N ARG A 68 11.70 8.87 -14.82
CA ARG A 68 12.14 10.27 -14.62
C ARG A 68 12.81 10.39 -13.25
N SER A 69 13.51 11.49 -13.00
CA SER A 69 14.17 11.71 -11.72
C SER A 69 13.20 12.12 -10.61
N GLU A 70 12.07 12.73 -10.95
CA GLU A 70 11.07 13.16 -9.97
C GLU A 70 10.28 11.95 -9.45
N PRO A 71 9.94 11.92 -8.16
CA PRO A 71 9.19 10.79 -7.60
C PRO A 71 7.75 10.77 -8.09
N VAL A 72 7.11 9.61 -7.96
CA VAL A 72 5.66 9.47 -8.05
C VAL A 72 5.07 9.41 -6.65
N ALA A 73 3.78 9.71 -6.53
CA ALA A 73 3.06 9.56 -5.27
C ALA A 73 2.31 8.24 -5.26
N VAL A 74 2.33 7.56 -4.11
CA VAL A 74 1.45 6.43 -3.83
C VAL A 74 0.50 6.88 -2.74
N ASP A 75 -0.76 7.01 -3.07
CA ASP A 75 -1.81 7.40 -2.12
C ASP A 75 -2.54 6.12 -1.70
N THR A 76 -2.53 5.83 -0.40
CA THR A 76 -3.09 4.62 0.16
C THR A 76 -4.20 4.96 1.14
N ALA A 77 -5.34 4.30 1.00
CA ALA A 77 -6.48 4.47 1.90
C ALA A 77 -6.99 3.11 2.35
N VAL A 78 -7.63 3.07 3.51
CA VAL A 78 -8.28 1.86 4.02
C VAL A 78 -9.69 1.80 3.46
N ARG A 79 -9.97 0.73 2.72
CA ARG A 79 -11.28 0.52 2.10
C ARG A 79 -12.26 -0.19 3.04
N SER A 80 -11.78 -1.19 3.77
CA SER A 80 -12.61 -1.95 4.71
C SER A 80 -11.74 -2.59 5.79
N ILE A 81 -12.36 -2.86 6.95
CA ILE A 81 -11.69 -3.49 8.08
C ILE A 81 -12.58 -4.66 8.54
N GLY A 82 -12.05 -5.88 8.42
CA GLY A 82 -12.69 -7.09 8.91
C GLY A 82 -12.20 -7.49 10.29
N THR A 83 -12.45 -8.72 10.69
CA THR A 83 -12.03 -9.23 11.99
C THR A 83 -10.53 -9.52 12.02
N THR A 84 -10.03 -10.26 11.03
CA THR A 84 -8.62 -10.69 10.96
C THR A 84 -7.87 -10.04 9.79
N SER A 85 -8.55 -9.25 8.97
CA SER A 85 -7.96 -8.67 7.77
C SER A 85 -8.52 -7.28 7.51
N PHE A 86 -7.80 -6.50 6.71
CA PHE A 86 -8.28 -5.23 6.20
C PHE A 86 -7.85 -5.07 4.74
N THR A 87 -8.55 -4.22 4.04
CA THR A 87 -8.30 -3.99 2.61
C THR A 87 -7.83 -2.56 2.40
N LEU A 88 -6.69 -2.45 1.72
CA LEU A 88 -6.12 -1.18 1.30
C LEU A 88 -6.41 -0.95 -0.19
N ALA A 89 -6.61 0.29 -0.56
CA ALA A 89 -6.62 0.72 -1.95
C ALA A 89 -5.51 1.75 -2.13
N GLY A 90 -4.70 1.59 -3.17
CA GLY A 90 -3.59 2.48 -3.46
C GLY A 90 -3.60 2.93 -4.91
N ASP A 91 -3.15 4.15 -5.15
CA ASP A 91 -3.00 4.71 -6.49
C ASP A 91 -1.57 5.22 -6.64
N VAL A 92 -0.92 4.86 -7.76
CA VAL A 92 0.32 5.52 -8.18
C VAL A 92 -0.06 6.65 -9.12
N ARG A 93 0.32 7.87 -8.77
CA ARG A 93 -0.08 9.06 -9.53
C ARG A 93 0.97 10.15 -9.49
N GLU A 94 0.72 11.21 -10.25
CA GLU A 94 1.53 12.40 -10.12
C GLU A 94 1.36 13.01 -8.72
N PRO A 95 2.46 13.50 -8.11
CA PRO A 95 2.35 14.16 -6.80
C PRO A 95 1.47 15.40 -6.81
N ALA A 96 1.44 16.11 -7.92
CA ALA A 96 0.65 17.32 -8.08
C ALA A 96 -0.46 17.09 -9.08
N GLY A 97 -1.58 17.76 -8.86
CA GLY A 97 -2.72 17.65 -9.75
C GLY A 97 -3.62 16.46 -9.44
N ASP A 98 -4.64 16.34 -10.24
CA ASP A 98 -5.72 15.38 -10.07
C ASP A 98 -5.91 14.53 -11.33
N GLY A 99 -4.82 14.31 -12.07
CA GLY A 99 -4.82 13.42 -13.22
C GLY A 99 -5.09 11.97 -12.84
N ALA A 100 -5.42 11.16 -13.85
CA ALA A 100 -5.68 9.75 -13.66
C ALA A 100 -4.45 9.04 -13.11
N PRO A 101 -4.62 8.03 -12.23
CA PRO A 101 -3.49 7.27 -11.75
C PRO A 101 -2.85 6.44 -12.86
N TYR A 102 -1.57 6.11 -12.66
CA TYR A 102 -0.85 5.19 -13.55
C TYR A 102 -1.24 3.75 -13.29
N ALA A 103 -1.47 3.42 -12.03
CA ALA A 103 -1.89 2.09 -11.60
C ALA A 103 -2.72 2.20 -10.33
N ARG A 104 -3.57 1.22 -10.13
CA ARG A 104 -4.40 1.09 -8.93
C ARG A 104 -4.26 -0.31 -8.39
N ILE A 105 -4.11 -0.42 -7.07
CA ILE A 105 -4.03 -1.71 -6.41
C ILE A 105 -5.06 -1.80 -5.29
N VAL A 106 -5.61 -3.00 -5.14
CA VAL A 106 -6.37 -3.38 -3.94
C VAL A 106 -5.61 -4.51 -3.28
N THR A 107 -5.29 -4.34 -2.00
CA THR A 107 -4.48 -5.31 -1.26
C THR A 107 -5.21 -5.71 0.01
N VAL A 108 -5.34 -7.02 0.23
CA VAL A 108 -5.86 -7.56 1.48
C VAL A 108 -4.68 -7.92 2.38
N ILE A 109 -4.67 -7.35 3.58
CA ILE A 109 -3.66 -7.59 4.61
C ILE A 109 -4.30 -8.41 5.70
N VAL A 110 -3.63 -9.48 6.13
CA VAL A 110 -4.13 -10.40 7.15
C VAL A 110 -3.21 -10.34 8.37
N ALA A 111 -3.82 -10.20 9.55
CA ALA A 111 -3.09 -10.31 10.81
C ALA A 111 -2.92 -11.80 11.14
N ILE A 112 -1.69 -12.23 11.38
CA ILE A 112 -1.39 -13.62 11.71
C ILE A 112 -0.57 -13.71 12.99
N ASP A 113 -0.71 -14.86 13.67
CA ASP A 113 0.21 -15.25 14.73
C ASP A 113 1.51 -15.72 14.11
N VAL A 114 2.63 -15.16 14.57
CA VAL A 114 3.95 -15.46 13.99
C VAL A 114 4.34 -16.93 14.21
N GLY A 115 3.95 -17.49 15.36
CA GLY A 115 4.32 -18.86 15.70
C GLY A 115 3.56 -19.91 14.92
N THR A 116 2.26 -19.69 14.68
CA THR A 116 1.39 -20.68 14.04
C THR A 116 1.06 -20.36 12.59
N GLY A 117 1.21 -19.11 12.17
CA GLY A 117 0.77 -18.64 10.86
C GLY A 117 -0.74 -18.51 10.72
N SER A 118 -1.49 -18.73 11.77
CA SER A 118 -2.95 -18.66 11.73
C SER A 118 -3.45 -17.23 11.83
N PRO A 119 -4.57 -16.87 11.16
CA PRO A 119 -5.16 -15.55 11.32
C PRO A 119 -5.56 -15.27 12.76
N VAL A 120 -5.34 -14.03 13.19
CA VAL A 120 -5.74 -13.56 14.53
C VAL A 120 -6.50 -12.23 14.37
N PRO A 121 -7.35 -11.89 15.36
CA PRO A 121 -8.07 -10.61 15.28
C PRO A 121 -7.12 -9.42 15.26
N ILE A 122 -7.48 -8.42 14.47
CA ILE A 122 -6.78 -7.13 14.45
C ILE A 122 -6.98 -6.49 15.83
N SER A 123 -5.88 -6.02 16.43
CA SER A 123 -5.93 -5.37 17.74
C SER A 123 -6.71 -4.06 17.68
N ASP A 124 -7.28 -3.67 18.81
CA ASP A 124 -8.05 -2.41 18.89
C ASP A 124 -7.21 -1.18 18.54
N PRO A 125 -5.95 -1.04 19.00
CA PRO A 125 -5.12 0.09 18.58
C PRO A 125 -4.86 0.14 17.08
N VAL A 126 -4.61 -0.99 16.43
CA VAL A 126 -4.41 -1.04 14.98
C VAL A 126 -5.72 -0.70 14.26
N ARG A 127 -6.83 -1.21 14.73
CA ARG A 127 -8.15 -0.91 14.17
C ARG A 127 -8.46 0.58 14.22
N ALA A 128 -8.19 1.22 15.35
CA ALA A 128 -8.41 2.65 15.52
C ALA A 128 -7.52 3.47 14.59
N ALA A 129 -6.25 3.08 14.44
CA ALA A 129 -5.33 3.76 13.54
C ALA A 129 -5.75 3.60 12.07
N LEU A 130 -6.20 2.39 11.68
CA LEU A 130 -6.71 2.16 10.33
C LEU A 130 -7.89 3.05 10.00
N ALA A 131 -8.76 3.29 10.96
CA ALA A 131 -9.95 4.12 10.75
C ALA A 131 -9.59 5.56 10.36
N GLU A 132 -8.42 6.06 10.75
CA GLU A 132 -7.96 7.41 10.39
C GLU A 132 -7.66 7.55 8.89
N TYR A 133 -7.39 6.46 8.20
CA TYR A 133 -7.07 6.45 6.77
C TYR A 133 -8.22 5.87 5.93
N SER A 134 -9.40 5.76 6.51
CA SER A 134 -10.54 5.19 5.80
C SER A 134 -11.03 6.12 4.70
N GLU A 135 -11.14 5.61 3.47
CA GLU A 135 -11.70 6.36 2.36
C GLU A 135 -13.21 6.62 2.55
N LEU A 136 -13.87 5.82 3.39
CA LEU A 136 -15.28 6.00 3.69
C LEU A 136 -15.55 7.24 4.54
N ALA A 137 -14.51 7.77 5.20
CA ALA A 137 -14.61 9.00 5.97
C ALA A 137 -14.43 10.25 5.12
N GLY A 138 -14.02 10.08 3.88
CA GLY A 138 -13.78 11.17 2.95
C GLY A 138 -14.92 11.45 2.00
#